data_c53a2c2a57871cbe15575e8354b5e297
#
_entry.id   c53a2c2a57871cbe15575e8354b5e297
#
_cell.length_a   1.000
_cell.length_b   1.000
_cell.length_c   1.000
_cell.angle_alpha   90.00
_cell.angle_beta   90.00
_cell.angle_gamma   90.00
#
_symmetry.space_group_name_H-M   'P 1'
#
loop_
_entity.id
_entity.type
_entity.pdbx_description
1 polymer ?
#
loop_
_entity_poly.entity_id
_entity_poly.type
_entity_poly.pdbx_seq_one_letter_code
_entity_poly.pdbx_strand_id
1 'polypeptide(L)'
;MDTRTRVNEALKQAMKDKAMERLCTLRLINAAIKDREIAARGDGEEGGIGDEEILAILGKMTKQRKESVRAYEEGGRLDLAEREMNEIEIIEEFLPKQLSEDEVSNAVKAAVDETGAESIRDMGKVMGALKAKYTGQMDFGKVGPMVKDQLCSAGGC
;
A
#
# COMPACT_ATOMS: atom_id res chain seq x y z
N MET A 1 16.47 -9.84 -1.01
CA MET A 1 15.53 -10.38 -2.01
C MET A 1 14.41 -9.36 -2.21
N ASP A 2 14.15 -8.97 -3.46
CA ASP A 2 13.11 -7.99 -3.76
C ASP A 2 11.70 -8.60 -3.67
N THR A 3 10.69 -7.74 -3.65
CA THR A 3 9.29 -8.17 -3.51
C THR A 3 8.84 -9.05 -4.67
N ARG A 4 9.25 -8.71 -5.89
CA ARG A 4 8.93 -9.50 -7.09
C ARG A 4 9.44 -10.95 -6.96
N THR A 5 10.67 -11.11 -6.54
CA THR A 5 11.29 -12.44 -6.38
C THR A 5 10.57 -13.22 -5.28
N ARG A 6 10.24 -12.58 -4.17
CA ARG A 6 9.49 -13.21 -3.07
C ARG A 6 8.11 -13.69 -3.54
N VAL A 7 7.39 -12.88 -4.30
CA VAL A 7 6.08 -13.25 -4.86
C VAL A 7 6.21 -14.45 -5.81
N ASN A 8 7.21 -14.43 -6.70
CA ASN A 8 7.44 -15.52 -7.66
C ASN A 8 7.79 -16.83 -6.97
N GLU A 9 8.62 -16.79 -5.93
CA GLU A 9 8.97 -17.97 -5.15
C GLU A 9 7.78 -18.53 -4.38
N ALA A 10 6.99 -17.65 -3.76
CA ALA A 10 5.76 -18.02 -3.08
C ALA A 10 4.76 -18.68 -4.05
N LEU A 11 4.66 -18.15 -5.26
CA LEU A 11 3.80 -18.70 -6.31
C LEU A 11 4.23 -20.14 -6.68
N LYS A 12 5.52 -20.35 -6.90
CA LYS A 12 6.06 -21.68 -7.19
C LYS A 12 5.79 -22.65 -6.04
N GLN A 13 5.98 -22.21 -4.81
CA GLN A 13 5.72 -23.04 -3.63
C GLN A 13 4.25 -23.38 -3.50
N ALA A 14 3.36 -22.41 -3.69
CA ALA A 14 1.91 -22.64 -3.66
C ALA A 14 1.46 -23.64 -4.73
N MET A 15 2.09 -23.63 -5.92
CA MET A 15 1.83 -24.61 -6.96
C MET A 15 2.23 -26.02 -6.53
N LYS A 16 3.40 -26.17 -5.91
CA LYS A 16 3.90 -27.44 -5.39
C LYS A 16 3.02 -27.98 -4.28
N ASP A 17 2.58 -27.12 -3.39
CA ASP A 17 1.77 -27.48 -2.22
C ASP A 17 0.29 -27.65 -2.58
N LYS A 18 -0.11 -27.34 -3.80
CA LYS A 18 -1.51 -27.33 -4.26
C LYS A 18 -2.42 -26.46 -3.38
N ALA A 19 -1.84 -25.36 -2.85
CA ALA A 19 -2.53 -24.39 -2.02
C ALA A 19 -3.34 -23.43 -2.91
N MET A 20 -4.53 -23.84 -3.31
CA MET A 20 -5.31 -23.15 -4.36
C MET A 20 -5.70 -21.72 -4.04
N GLU A 21 -6.11 -21.43 -2.80
CA GLU A 21 -6.46 -20.07 -2.38
C GLU A 21 -5.26 -19.14 -2.44
N ARG A 22 -4.14 -19.61 -1.91
CA ARG A 22 -2.88 -18.87 -1.92
C ARG A 22 -2.40 -18.65 -3.36
N LEU A 23 -2.49 -19.66 -4.17
CA LEU A 23 -2.12 -19.62 -5.59
C LEU A 23 -2.96 -18.57 -6.35
N CYS A 24 -4.27 -18.55 -6.15
CA CYS A 24 -5.16 -17.57 -6.78
C CYS A 24 -4.79 -16.14 -6.40
N THR A 25 -4.55 -15.88 -5.12
CA THR A 25 -4.17 -14.54 -4.65
C THR A 25 -2.82 -14.10 -5.21
N LEU A 26 -1.83 -15.00 -5.22
CA LEU A 26 -0.51 -14.70 -5.79
C LEU A 26 -0.57 -14.43 -7.29
N ARG A 27 -1.43 -15.12 -8.02
CA ARG A 27 -1.67 -14.86 -9.45
C ARG A 27 -2.29 -13.48 -9.66
N LEU A 28 -3.19 -13.05 -8.79
CA LEU A 28 -3.77 -11.69 -8.84
C LEU A 28 -2.69 -10.63 -8.62
N ILE A 29 -1.77 -10.87 -7.71
CA ILE A 29 -0.63 -9.97 -7.47
C ILE A 29 0.22 -9.86 -8.74
N ASN A 30 0.60 -10.99 -9.34
CA ASN A 30 1.39 -11.00 -10.56
C ASN A 30 0.67 -10.31 -11.73
N ALA A 31 -0.63 -10.51 -11.86
CA ALA A 31 -1.43 -9.84 -12.90
C ALA A 31 -1.41 -8.33 -12.72
N ALA A 32 -1.56 -7.84 -11.49
CA ALA A 32 -1.52 -6.41 -11.18
C ALA A 32 -0.14 -5.80 -11.51
N ILE A 33 0.94 -6.51 -11.19
CA ILE A 33 2.31 -6.08 -11.52
C ILE A 33 2.49 -6.00 -13.04
N LYS A 34 2.06 -7.01 -13.78
CA LYS A 34 2.15 -7.04 -15.24
C LYS A 34 1.34 -5.92 -15.89
N ASP A 35 0.14 -5.66 -15.40
CA ASP A 35 -0.72 -4.58 -15.90
C ASP A 35 -0.03 -3.22 -15.75
N ARG A 36 0.62 -2.99 -14.62
CA ARG A 36 1.37 -1.75 -14.38
C ARG A 36 2.60 -1.66 -15.29
N GLU A 37 3.29 -2.76 -15.52
CA GLU A 37 4.44 -2.81 -16.44
C GLU A 37 4.04 -2.50 -17.87
N ILE A 38 2.90 -3.04 -18.32
CA ILE A 38 2.36 -2.77 -19.65
C ILE A 38 2.01 -1.29 -19.78
N ALA A 39 1.37 -0.71 -18.77
CA ALA A 39 1.04 0.71 -18.76
C ALA A 39 2.30 1.59 -18.79
N ALA A 40 3.33 1.22 -18.04
CA ALA A 40 4.61 1.93 -18.01
C ALA A 40 5.28 1.93 -19.39
N ARG A 41 5.26 0.81 -20.11
CA ARG A 41 5.79 0.73 -21.47
C ARG A 41 5.02 1.61 -22.44
N GLY A 42 3.70 1.70 -22.29
CA GLY A 42 2.86 2.60 -23.09
C GLY A 42 3.22 4.07 -22.88
N ASP A 43 3.71 4.42 -21.70
CA ASP A 43 4.17 5.77 -21.35
C ASP A 43 5.65 6.01 -21.72
N GLY A 44 6.31 5.03 -22.34
CA GLY A 44 7.69 5.13 -22.77
C GLY A 44 8.75 4.78 -21.72
N GLU A 45 8.32 4.24 -20.57
CA GLU A 45 9.23 3.78 -19.53
C GLU A 45 9.82 2.41 -19.92
N GLU A 46 11.13 2.34 -19.99
CA GLU A 46 11.84 1.08 -20.25
C GLU A 46 12.40 0.50 -18.95
N GLY A 47 12.50 -0.83 -18.88
CA GLY A 47 13.16 -1.50 -17.75
C GLY A 47 12.25 -2.03 -16.65
N GLY A 48 10.94 -1.92 -16.80
CA GLY A 48 9.97 -2.43 -15.82
C GLY A 48 9.79 -1.49 -14.63
N ILE A 49 9.03 -1.96 -13.64
CA ILE A 49 8.73 -1.18 -12.42
C ILE A 49 9.64 -1.59 -11.27
N GLY A 50 9.96 -0.63 -10.39
CA GLY A 50 10.80 -0.86 -9.22
C GLY A 50 10.01 -1.45 -8.04
N ASP A 51 10.75 -1.82 -7.00
CA ASP A 51 10.19 -2.42 -5.79
C ASP A 51 9.18 -1.49 -5.10
N GLU A 52 9.44 -0.18 -5.06
CA GLU A 52 8.53 0.80 -4.49
C GLU A 52 7.16 0.81 -5.18
N GLU A 53 7.15 0.71 -6.50
CA GLU A 53 5.90 0.64 -7.25
C GLU A 53 5.15 -0.66 -6.98
N ILE A 54 5.85 -1.77 -6.82
CA ILE A 54 5.25 -3.05 -6.46
C ILE A 54 4.61 -2.96 -5.07
N LEU A 55 5.29 -2.38 -4.10
CA LEU A 55 4.73 -2.16 -2.76
C LEU A 55 3.49 -1.27 -2.81
N ALA A 56 3.50 -0.23 -3.63
CA ALA A 56 2.33 0.63 -3.82
C ALA A 56 1.13 -0.13 -4.42
N ILE A 57 1.38 -1.03 -5.38
CA ILE A 57 0.35 -1.89 -5.96
C ILE A 57 -0.25 -2.80 -4.89
N LEU A 58 0.58 -3.43 -4.07
CA LEU A 58 0.13 -4.30 -2.98
C LEU A 58 -0.69 -3.54 -1.95
N GLY A 59 -0.25 -2.34 -1.59
CA GLY A 59 -0.98 -1.46 -0.67
C GLY A 59 -2.36 -1.10 -1.20
N LYS A 60 -2.46 -0.77 -2.47
CA LYS A 60 -3.73 -0.48 -3.14
C LYS A 60 -4.66 -1.70 -3.16
N MET A 61 -4.12 -2.87 -3.47
CA MET A 61 -4.88 -4.13 -3.46
C MET A 61 -5.45 -4.42 -2.07
N THR A 62 -4.65 -4.23 -1.04
CA THR A 62 -5.08 -4.40 0.36
C THR A 62 -6.19 -3.42 0.72
N LYS A 63 -6.04 -2.15 0.35
CA LYS A 63 -7.04 -1.11 0.60
C LYS A 63 -8.38 -1.44 -0.05
N GLN A 64 -8.36 -1.83 -1.32
CA GLN A 64 -9.56 -2.21 -2.06
C GLN A 64 -10.28 -3.38 -1.39
N ARG A 65 -9.53 -4.37 -0.91
CA ARG A 65 -10.09 -5.53 -0.23
C ARG A 65 -10.67 -5.19 1.14
N LYS A 66 -10.05 -4.28 1.89
CA LYS A 66 -10.59 -3.79 3.16
C LYS A 66 -11.94 -3.08 2.96
N GLU A 67 -12.06 -2.30 1.89
CA GLU A 67 -13.32 -1.67 1.51
C GLU A 67 -14.39 -2.72 1.16
N SER A 68 -14.00 -3.76 0.44
CA SER A 68 -14.88 -4.89 0.13
C SER A 68 -15.33 -5.66 1.38
N VAL A 69 -14.42 -5.91 2.33
CA VAL A 69 -14.75 -6.54 3.61
C VAL A 69 -15.85 -5.75 4.32
N ARG A 70 -15.68 -4.44 4.41
CA ARG A 70 -16.65 -3.55 5.05
C ARG A 70 -18.02 -3.63 4.36
N ALA A 71 -18.04 -3.58 3.03
CA ALA A 71 -19.26 -3.66 2.25
C ALA A 71 -19.96 -5.01 2.44
N TYR A 72 -19.23 -6.11 2.46
CA TYR A 72 -19.79 -7.45 2.68
C TYR A 72 -20.32 -7.63 4.11
N GLU A 73 -19.63 -7.09 5.10
CA GLU A 73 -20.07 -7.12 6.50
C GLU A 73 -21.39 -6.34 6.66
N GLU A 74 -21.48 -5.15 6.09
CA GLU A 74 -22.67 -4.32 6.09
C GLU A 74 -23.85 -5.01 5.38
N GLY A 75 -23.57 -5.77 4.32
CA GLY A 75 -24.54 -6.53 3.56
C GLY A 75 -24.89 -7.90 4.15
N GLY A 76 -24.27 -8.28 5.29
CA GLY A 76 -24.52 -9.57 5.93
C GLY A 76 -23.85 -10.77 5.23
N ARG A 77 -22.94 -10.54 4.30
CA ARG A 77 -22.24 -11.59 3.56
C ARG A 77 -20.89 -11.89 4.21
N LEU A 78 -20.93 -12.47 5.40
CA LEU A 78 -19.72 -12.78 6.19
C LEU A 78 -18.81 -13.80 5.51
N ASP A 79 -19.36 -14.68 4.69
CA ASP A 79 -18.60 -15.64 3.89
C ASP A 79 -17.68 -14.96 2.87
N LEU A 80 -18.18 -13.93 2.19
CA LEU A 80 -17.40 -13.15 1.22
C LEU A 80 -16.39 -12.24 1.93
N ALA A 81 -16.78 -11.67 3.08
CA ALA A 81 -15.88 -10.88 3.91
C ALA A 81 -14.67 -11.70 4.38
N GLU A 82 -14.90 -12.93 4.84
CA GLU A 82 -13.82 -13.84 5.27
C GLU A 82 -12.85 -14.15 4.12
N ARG A 83 -13.37 -14.39 2.93
CA ARG A 83 -12.54 -14.63 1.73
C ARG A 83 -11.62 -13.44 1.44
N GLU A 84 -12.16 -12.23 1.49
CA GLU A 84 -11.37 -11.00 1.29
C GLU A 84 -10.30 -10.84 2.37
N MET A 85 -10.63 -11.13 3.64
CA MET A 85 -9.67 -11.08 4.74
C MET A 85 -8.51 -12.05 4.55
N ASN A 86 -8.78 -13.26 4.08
CA ASN A 86 -7.75 -14.26 3.80
C ASN A 86 -6.82 -13.78 2.68
N GLU A 87 -7.36 -13.15 1.65
CA GLU A 87 -6.56 -12.56 0.56
C GLU A 87 -5.69 -11.41 1.09
N ILE A 88 -6.22 -10.58 1.96
CA ILE A 88 -5.46 -9.48 2.61
C ILE A 88 -4.27 -10.04 3.37
N GLU A 89 -4.45 -11.09 4.15
CA GLU A 89 -3.36 -11.72 4.90
C GLU A 89 -2.22 -12.18 3.99
N ILE A 90 -2.55 -12.79 2.88
CA ILE A 90 -1.57 -13.26 1.89
C ILE A 90 -0.81 -12.08 1.28
N ILE A 91 -1.50 -11.02 0.91
CA ILE A 91 -0.88 -9.82 0.34
C ILE A 91 0.04 -9.13 1.35
N GLU A 92 -0.41 -9.03 2.60
CA GLU A 92 0.36 -8.38 3.67
C GLU A 92 1.67 -9.08 4.02
N GLU A 93 1.81 -10.37 3.70
CA GLU A 93 3.09 -11.09 3.85
C GLU A 93 4.23 -10.43 3.05
N PHE A 94 3.91 -9.75 1.97
CA PHE A 94 4.89 -9.09 1.09
C PHE A 94 5.04 -7.59 1.36
N LEU A 95 4.22 -7.04 2.23
CA LEU A 95 4.29 -5.64 2.63
C LEU A 95 5.16 -5.47 3.87
N PRO A 96 5.83 -4.31 4.02
CA PRO A 96 6.45 -3.96 5.30
C PRO A 96 5.39 -3.89 6.40
N LYS A 97 5.83 -3.96 7.66
CA LYS A 97 4.93 -3.81 8.79
C LYS A 97 4.16 -2.49 8.69
N GLN A 98 2.84 -2.57 8.76
CA GLN A 98 1.98 -1.38 8.73
C GLN A 98 2.12 -0.58 10.02
N LEU A 99 2.17 0.73 9.90
CA LEU A 99 2.24 1.62 11.06
C LEU A 99 0.87 1.71 11.73
N SER A 100 0.85 1.75 13.06
CA SER A 100 -0.34 2.05 13.85
C SER A 100 -0.73 3.52 13.67
N GLU A 101 -1.94 3.89 14.08
CA GLU A 101 -2.40 5.29 14.02
C GLU A 101 -1.46 6.23 14.80
N ASP A 102 -1.00 5.80 15.97
CA ASP A 102 -0.05 6.58 16.78
C ASP A 102 1.30 6.73 16.08
N GLU A 103 1.81 5.66 15.49
CA GLU A 103 3.05 5.68 14.72
C GLU A 103 2.93 6.58 13.49
N VAL A 104 1.80 6.55 12.79
CA VAL A 104 1.51 7.44 11.65
C VAL A 104 1.49 8.90 12.11
N SER A 105 0.80 9.20 13.20
CA SER A 105 0.73 10.55 13.76
C SER A 105 2.13 11.08 14.13
N ASN A 106 2.96 10.26 14.76
CA ASN A 106 4.33 10.60 15.11
C ASN A 106 5.20 10.83 13.87
N ALA A 107 5.02 9.97 12.84
CA ALA A 107 5.73 10.10 11.57
C ALA A 107 5.38 11.42 10.85
N VAL A 108 4.11 11.82 10.87
CA VAL A 108 3.65 13.09 10.28
C VAL A 108 4.31 14.27 11.00
N LYS A 109 4.29 14.28 12.33
CA LYS A 109 4.94 15.35 13.13
C LYS A 109 6.43 15.44 12.85
N ALA A 110 7.12 14.29 12.83
CA ALA A 110 8.55 14.24 12.53
C ALA A 110 8.85 14.75 11.12
N ALA A 111 8.05 14.40 10.12
CA ALA A 111 8.23 14.87 8.75
C ALA A 111 8.01 16.38 8.62
N VAL A 112 7.03 16.93 9.32
CA VAL A 112 6.81 18.39 9.38
C VAL A 112 8.03 19.10 9.96
N ASP A 113 8.58 18.58 11.05
CA ASP A 113 9.76 19.15 11.69
C ASP A 113 11.03 19.03 10.81
N GLU A 114 11.27 17.87 10.22
CA GLU A 114 12.44 17.60 9.37
C GLU A 114 12.45 18.44 8.09
N THR A 115 11.28 18.66 7.49
CA THR A 115 11.17 19.46 6.25
C THR A 115 11.12 20.95 6.52
N GLY A 116 10.98 21.37 7.78
CA GLY A 116 10.82 22.77 8.15
C GLY A 116 9.52 23.39 7.64
N ALA A 117 8.50 22.55 7.41
CA ALA A 117 7.21 22.99 6.90
C ALA A 117 6.50 23.94 7.88
N GLU A 118 6.07 25.08 7.37
CA GLU A 118 5.41 26.12 8.18
C GLU A 118 3.96 26.35 7.75
N SER A 119 3.61 26.00 6.53
CA SER A 119 2.28 26.26 5.98
C SER A 119 1.82 25.12 5.07
N ILE A 120 0.54 25.18 4.70
CA ILE A 120 -0.07 24.22 3.76
C ILE A 120 0.64 24.19 2.40
N ARG A 121 1.37 25.25 2.05
CA ARG A 121 2.17 25.28 0.80
C ARG A 121 3.30 24.26 0.81
N ASP A 122 3.74 23.86 2.00
CA ASP A 122 4.81 22.88 2.18
C ASP A 122 4.30 21.45 2.25
N MET A 123 2.99 21.23 2.10
CA MET A 123 2.37 19.90 2.15
C MET A 123 3.03 18.91 1.19
N GLY A 124 3.38 19.34 -0.03
CA GLY A 124 4.07 18.51 -1.00
C GLY A 124 5.41 17.99 -0.52
N LYS A 125 6.18 18.80 0.20
CA LYS A 125 7.47 18.42 0.78
C LYS A 125 7.29 17.37 1.87
N VAL A 126 6.31 17.56 2.75
CA VAL A 126 5.99 16.64 3.85
C VAL A 126 5.53 15.31 3.29
N MET A 127 4.60 15.33 2.34
CA MET A 127 4.09 14.11 1.70
C MET A 127 5.20 13.36 0.94
N GLY A 128 6.08 14.08 0.25
CA GLY A 128 7.23 13.49 -0.44
C GLY A 128 8.18 12.79 0.52
N ALA A 129 8.48 13.41 1.67
CA ALA A 129 9.33 12.82 2.70
C ALA A 129 8.70 11.56 3.29
N LEU A 130 7.40 11.58 3.57
CA LEU A 130 6.66 10.44 4.10
C LEU A 130 6.62 9.27 3.09
N LYS A 131 6.36 9.56 1.83
CA LYS A 131 6.34 8.55 0.77
C LYS A 131 7.70 7.89 0.60
N ALA A 132 8.78 8.66 0.63
CA ALA A 132 10.13 8.13 0.50
C ALA A 132 10.51 7.18 1.65
N LYS A 133 10.07 7.49 2.88
CA LYS A 133 10.44 6.75 4.09
C LYS A 133 9.51 5.60 4.42
N TYR A 134 8.22 5.74 4.15
CA TYR A 134 7.17 4.81 4.61
C TYR A 134 6.34 4.20 3.48
N THR A 135 6.89 4.06 2.29
CA THR A 135 6.20 3.41 1.16
C THR A 135 5.69 2.03 1.56
N GLY A 136 4.40 1.79 1.38
CA GLY A 136 3.76 0.52 1.71
C GLY A 136 3.43 0.32 3.19
N GLN A 137 3.81 1.25 4.07
CA GLN A 137 3.58 1.14 5.51
C GLN A 137 2.39 1.95 6.02
N MET A 138 1.89 2.90 5.23
CA MET A 138 0.75 3.74 5.59
C MET A 138 -0.10 4.05 4.37
N ASP A 139 -1.37 4.40 4.61
CA ASP A 139 -2.29 4.84 3.56
C ASP A 139 -2.16 6.36 3.38
N PHE A 140 -1.48 6.78 2.34
CA PHE A 140 -1.24 8.20 2.05
C PHE A 140 -2.53 8.99 1.75
N GLY A 141 -3.61 8.31 1.33
CA GLY A 141 -4.91 8.94 1.18
C GLY A 141 -5.51 9.41 2.50
N LYS A 142 -5.20 8.72 3.60
CA LYS A 142 -5.60 9.12 4.96
C LYS A 142 -4.60 10.07 5.60
N VAL A 143 -3.33 9.94 5.24
CA VAL A 143 -2.24 10.75 5.80
C VAL A 143 -2.31 12.20 5.29
N GLY A 144 -2.73 12.42 4.04
CA GLY A 144 -2.85 13.76 3.47
C GLY A 144 -3.65 14.74 4.33
N PRO A 145 -4.88 14.39 4.75
CA PRO A 145 -5.66 15.22 5.68
C PRO A 145 -4.96 15.43 7.02
N MET A 146 -4.24 14.45 7.55
CA MET A 146 -3.49 14.57 8.81
C MET A 146 -2.36 15.60 8.70
N VAL A 147 -1.64 15.58 7.58
CA VAL A 147 -0.59 16.58 7.29
C VAL A 147 -1.20 17.96 7.19
N LYS A 148 -2.30 18.11 6.50
CA LYS A 148 -3.03 19.38 6.36
C LYS A 148 -3.44 19.91 7.73
N ASP A 149 -4.03 19.08 8.58
CA ASP A 149 -4.45 19.47 9.93
C ASP A 149 -3.26 19.90 10.79
N GLN A 150 -2.16 19.19 10.70
CA GLN A 150 -0.94 19.51 11.43
C GLN A 150 -0.38 20.88 11.00
N LEU A 151 -0.34 21.16 9.72
CA LEU A 151 0.13 22.43 9.17
C LEU A 151 -0.83 23.58 9.52
N CYS A 152 -2.12 23.35 9.48
CA CYS A 152 -3.12 24.33 9.89
C CYS A 152 -3.04 24.65 11.39
N SER A 153 -2.82 23.64 12.24
CA SER A 153 -2.64 23.82 13.69
C SER A 153 -1.39 24.64 14.03
N ALA A 154 -0.39 24.61 13.15
CA ALA A 154 0.82 25.42 13.29
C ALA A 154 0.63 26.88 12.79
N GLY A 155 -0.60 27.28 12.43
CA GLY A 155 -0.92 28.61 11.96
C GLY A 155 -0.72 28.84 10.47
N GLY A 156 -0.56 27.77 9.69
CA GLY A 156 -0.25 27.80 8.26
C GLY A 156 -1.43 27.69 7.29
N CYS A 157 -2.65 27.84 7.76
CA CYS A 157 -3.82 27.84 6.90
C CYS A 157 -4.05 29.18 6.22
#